data_c014e87d93e14ce058f16403d7efe265
#
_entry.id   c014e87d93e14ce058f16403d7efe265
#
_cell.length_a   1.000
_cell.length_b   1.000
_cell.length_c   1.000
_cell.angle_alpha   90.00
_cell.angle_beta   90.00
_cell.angle_gamma   90.00
#
_symmetry.space_group_name_H-M   'P 1'
#
loop_
_entity.id
_entity.type
_entity.pdbx_description
1 polymer ?
#
loop_
_entity_poly.entity_id
_entity_poly.type
_entity_poly.pdbx_seq_one_letter_code
_entity_poly.pdbx_strand_id
1 'polypeptide(L)'
;MRQRSEEQHTSIVFWGTYRHMSLFAYVSVLLLSVLPVPAKAQMWDSLATADYRVDSSMTRTLRVVVDNLSFFRDNEYSSTLTKGYSLPGLWIQPRLAYTPHRQIDLELGLHAAIFQGANKYPNYVYHDIAEWKGSQYQRGAHVLPWIRARAQFQNLTVVLGDIYGGQNHQLMEPLFHPETNLSQDPEAGFQLLWDRKHLHADTWLNWQSFIFEEDSHQEAFTVGASWKIYPGDSNKSLRWYVPVQLVIQHRGGEQDTTAMGVQTIANAATGAGITWTPHSARALTRLFAEADALFACQQSGHLWPFDNGAAFHATAGVSLWQRLHIRGGYFIAPKHFVSLYGNHFFSTLSVRDGKSHDGITTAYAHIEYNHVFARRYVLGAEAELFQCSLPNRNESNFSFGLYLRVSPEFIIKRWK
;
A
#
# COMPACT_ATOMS: atom_id res chain seq x y z
N MET A 1 -10.18 36.99 -60.09
CA MET A 1 -11.53 36.49 -59.81
C MET A 1 -11.47 35.83 -58.45
N ARG A 2 -11.76 36.56 -57.43
CA ARG A 2 -12.98 36.67 -56.60
C ARG A 2 -13.73 35.36 -56.40
N GLN A 3 -13.63 34.80 -55.12
CA GLN A 3 -14.82 34.81 -54.28
C GLN A 3 -14.42 34.50 -52.82
N ARG A 4 -14.86 35.38 -51.95
CA ARG A 4 -14.95 35.24 -50.48
C ARG A 4 -16.13 34.31 -50.15
N SER A 5 -16.02 33.51 -49.11
CA SER A 5 -17.20 33.07 -48.37
C SER A 5 -16.93 33.19 -46.85
N GLU A 6 -17.88 33.85 -46.22
CA GLU A 6 -17.92 34.26 -44.83
C GLU A 6 -18.10 33.05 -43.90
N GLU A 7 -17.29 33.01 -42.83
CA GLU A 7 -17.54 32.17 -41.67
C GLU A 7 -18.54 32.85 -40.73
N GLN A 8 -19.68 32.25 -40.56
CA GLN A 8 -20.64 32.59 -39.50
C GLN A 8 -20.20 31.96 -38.18
N HIS A 9 -19.80 32.81 -37.24
CA HIS A 9 -19.67 32.44 -35.83
C HIS A 9 -21.04 32.23 -35.20
N THR A 10 -21.33 31.00 -34.85
CA THR A 10 -22.47 30.65 -33.97
C THR A 10 -21.97 30.53 -32.53
N SER A 11 -22.27 31.54 -31.75
CA SER A 11 -22.06 31.57 -30.31
C SER A 11 -23.05 30.61 -29.61
N ILE A 12 -22.56 29.50 -29.10
CA ILE A 12 -23.33 28.62 -28.21
C ILE A 12 -23.15 29.16 -26.79
N VAL A 13 -24.23 29.71 -26.25
CA VAL A 13 -24.31 30.19 -24.88
C VAL A 13 -24.36 29.03 -23.93
N PHE A 14 -23.38 28.96 -23.03
CA PHE A 14 -23.31 28.02 -21.91
C PHE A 14 -24.40 28.34 -20.87
N TRP A 15 -25.49 27.60 -20.90
CA TRP A 15 -26.45 27.45 -19.79
C TRP A 15 -26.46 25.99 -19.34
N GLY A 16 -25.62 25.65 -18.35
CA GLY A 16 -25.55 24.26 -17.88
C GLY A 16 -24.87 24.01 -16.53
N THR A 17 -24.33 25.05 -15.89
CA THR A 17 -23.40 24.84 -14.74
C THR A 17 -24.04 24.87 -13.34
N TYR A 18 -25.33 25.08 -13.18
CA TYR A 18 -25.95 25.19 -11.84
C TYR A 18 -26.70 23.93 -11.33
N ARG A 19 -26.89 22.92 -12.16
CA ARG A 19 -27.62 21.71 -11.72
C ARG A 19 -26.74 20.60 -11.11
N HIS A 20 -25.45 20.63 -11.38
CA HIS A 20 -24.51 19.61 -10.85
C HIS A 20 -23.96 19.92 -9.45
N MET A 21 -23.94 21.18 -9.03
CA MET A 21 -23.50 21.54 -7.68
C MET A 21 -24.48 21.09 -6.57
N SER A 22 -25.79 20.98 -6.87
CA SER A 22 -26.78 20.55 -5.90
C SER A 22 -26.69 19.06 -5.57
N LEU A 23 -26.30 18.22 -6.54
CA LEU A 23 -26.13 16.77 -6.31
C LEU A 23 -24.93 16.47 -5.40
N PHE A 24 -23.82 17.19 -5.59
CA PHE A 24 -22.65 17.08 -4.71
C PHE A 24 -22.96 17.54 -3.28
N ALA A 25 -23.72 18.59 -3.11
CA ALA A 25 -24.15 19.09 -1.80
C ALA A 25 -25.10 18.09 -1.09
N TYR A 26 -26.01 17.45 -1.82
CA TYR A 26 -26.90 16.44 -1.26
C TYR A 26 -26.18 15.13 -0.91
N VAL A 27 -25.23 14.69 -1.73
CA VAL A 27 -24.37 13.54 -1.40
C VAL A 27 -23.50 13.82 -0.18
N SER A 28 -22.98 15.04 -0.03
CA SER A 28 -22.19 15.45 1.13
C SER A 28 -23.02 15.51 2.42
N VAL A 29 -24.28 15.92 2.36
CA VAL A 29 -25.20 15.99 3.53
C VAL A 29 -25.73 14.59 3.90
N LEU A 30 -25.96 13.70 2.94
CA LEU A 30 -26.39 12.32 3.23
C LEU A 30 -25.28 11.49 3.90
N LEU A 31 -24.01 11.79 3.63
CA LEU A 31 -22.86 11.15 4.26
C LEU A 31 -22.66 11.53 5.74
N LEU A 32 -23.27 12.61 6.21
CA LEU A 32 -23.12 13.12 7.58
C LEU A 32 -24.15 12.61 8.60
N SER A 33 -25.18 11.86 8.18
CA SER A 33 -26.36 11.59 9.02
C SER A 33 -26.49 10.18 9.59
N VAL A 34 -25.47 9.30 9.49
CA VAL A 34 -25.55 7.91 10.00
C VAL A 34 -24.78 7.74 11.31
N LEU A 35 -25.47 7.17 12.30
CA LEU A 35 -25.01 6.92 13.68
C LEU A 35 -23.66 6.19 13.77
N PRO A 36 -22.85 6.41 14.83
CA PRO A 36 -21.50 5.88 14.93
C PRO A 36 -21.50 4.37 15.20
N VAL A 37 -21.06 3.62 14.22
CA VAL A 37 -20.57 2.26 14.41
C VAL A 37 -19.06 2.37 14.62
N PRO A 38 -18.45 1.69 15.62
CA PRO A 38 -17.01 1.75 15.80
C PRO A 38 -16.31 1.13 14.58
N ALA A 39 -15.79 1.97 13.72
CA ALA A 39 -15.02 1.60 12.55
C ALA A 39 -13.54 1.83 12.85
N LYS A 40 -12.74 0.79 12.74
CA LYS A 40 -11.29 0.94 12.62
C LYS A 40 -11.03 1.26 11.16
N ALA A 41 -10.23 2.31 10.87
CA ALA A 41 -9.38 2.30 9.71
C ALA A 41 -9.32 3.56 8.84
N GLN A 42 -8.13 3.98 8.60
CA GLN A 42 -7.65 4.61 7.37
C GLN A 42 -7.80 3.60 6.21
N MET A 43 -7.86 4.00 4.94
CA MET A 43 -7.84 3.06 3.81
C MET A 43 -6.66 2.11 3.95
N TRP A 44 -5.52 2.68 4.18
CA TRP A 44 -4.28 1.95 4.41
C TRP A 44 -4.35 1.09 5.67
N ASP A 45 -4.90 1.61 6.77
CA ASP A 45 -5.16 0.82 7.99
C ASP A 45 -6.27 -0.21 7.76
N SER A 46 -7.26 0.05 6.90
CA SER A 46 -8.32 -0.92 6.58
C SER A 46 -7.82 -2.05 5.68
N LEU A 47 -6.86 -1.77 4.83
CA LEU A 47 -6.14 -2.79 4.08
C LEU A 47 -5.17 -3.59 4.99
N ALA A 48 -4.60 -2.92 6.00
CA ALA A 48 -3.67 -3.50 6.98
C ALA A 48 -4.33 -4.23 8.16
N THR A 49 -5.64 -4.20 8.29
CA THR A 49 -6.37 -4.84 9.40
C THR A 49 -6.95 -6.19 9.02
N ALA A 50 -6.33 -6.91 8.11
CA ALA A 50 -6.69 -8.30 7.89
C ALA A 50 -6.58 -9.07 9.20
N ASP A 51 -7.68 -9.72 9.61
CA ASP A 51 -7.64 -10.64 10.75
C ASP A 51 -6.95 -11.92 10.29
N TYR A 52 -5.66 -12.01 10.58
CA TYR A 52 -4.84 -13.17 10.21
C TYR A 52 -4.99 -14.34 11.19
N ARG A 53 -5.68 -14.15 12.31
CA ARG A 53 -5.93 -15.23 13.27
C ARG A 53 -6.96 -16.20 12.73
N VAL A 54 -6.77 -17.47 13.05
CA VAL A 54 -7.75 -18.50 12.71
C VAL A 54 -8.93 -18.39 13.67
N ASP A 55 -10.12 -18.16 13.12
CA ASP A 55 -11.36 -18.15 13.91
C ASP A 55 -11.77 -19.58 14.25
N SER A 56 -11.50 -19.99 15.48
CA SER A 56 -11.84 -21.33 15.97
C SER A 56 -13.35 -21.61 15.98
N SER A 57 -14.20 -20.58 15.98
CA SER A 57 -15.67 -20.75 15.90
C SER A 57 -16.13 -21.25 14.53
N MET A 58 -15.27 -21.10 13.50
CA MET A 58 -15.49 -21.56 12.13
C MET A 58 -14.95 -22.98 11.87
N THR A 59 -14.56 -23.71 12.91
CA THR A 59 -14.11 -25.10 12.76
C THR A 59 -15.15 -25.95 12.03
N ARG A 60 -14.70 -26.78 11.08
CA ARG A 60 -15.51 -27.61 10.19
C ARG A 60 -16.53 -26.81 9.38
N THR A 61 -16.16 -25.57 8.97
CA THR A 61 -17.05 -24.69 8.21
C THR A 61 -16.41 -24.35 6.87
N LEU A 62 -17.18 -24.54 5.79
CA LEU A 62 -16.86 -24.09 4.44
C LEU A 62 -17.55 -22.74 4.19
N ARG A 63 -16.78 -21.76 3.71
CA ARG A 63 -17.22 -20.40 3.48
C ARG A 63 -16.85 -19.94 2.07
N VAL A 64 -17.61 -19.02 1.51
CA VAL A 64 -17.16 -18.15 0.42
C VAL A 64 -16.75 -16.82 1.05
N VAL A 65 -15.55 -16.39 0.76
CA VAL A 65 -15.02 -15.09 1.15
C VAL A 65 -14.74 -14.31 -0.14
N VAL A 66 -15.23 -13.10 -0.22
CA VAL A 66 -14.92 -12.20 -1.33
C VAL A 66 -14.24 -10.98 -0.75
N ASP A 67 -13.13 -10.56 -1.32
CA ASP A 67 -12.53 -9.27 -1.04
C ASP A 67 -12.40 -8.51 -2.35
N ASN A 68 -12.92 -7.29 -2.40
CA ASN A 68 -12.88 -6.43 -3.56
C ASN A 68 -12.48 -5.02 -3.15
N LEU A 69 -11.60 -4.42 -3.92
CA LEU A 69 -11.30 -3.00 -3.86
C LEU A 69 -11.49 -2.39 -5.24
N SER A 70 -12.46 -1.48 -5.36
CA SER A 70 -12.64 -0.63 -6.54
C SER A 70 -12.11 0.75 -6.21
N PHE A 71 -11.32 1.33 -7.09
CA PHE A 71 -10.62 2.57 -6.83
C PHE A 71 -10.50 3.46 -8.06
N PHE A 72 -10.39 4.74 -7.79
CA PHE A 72 -9.93 5.76 -8.71
C PHE A 72 -8.89 6.60 -7.97
N ARG A 73 -7.70 6.73 -8.53
CA ARG A 73 -6.64 7.60 -8.03
C ARG A 73 -6.14 8.48 -9.15
N ASP A 74 -5.90 9.74 -8.86
CA ASP A 74 -5.35 10.71 -9.78
C ASP A 74 -4.14 11.39 -9.12
N ASN A 75 -2.99 11.23 -9.76
CA ASN A 75 -1.70 11.73 -9.30
C ASN A 75 -1.28 12.90 -10.18
N GLU A 76 -1.50 14.12 -9.69
CA GLU A 76 -1.11 15.37 -10.34
C GLU A 76 0.34 15.73 -9.96
N TYR A 77 1.27 14.96 -10.51
CA TYR A 77 2.69 15.11 -10.24
C TYR A 77 3.40 15.85 -11.37
N SER A 78 3.90 17.07 -11.07
CA SER A 78 4.77 17.86 -11.95
C SER A 78 6.21 17.78 -11.45
N SER A 79 6.72 16.57 -11.27
CA SER A 79 7.99 16.29 -10.59
C SER A 79 9.08 15.81 -11.55
N THR A 80 10.33 16.09 -11.19
CA THR A 80 11.50 15.45 -11.81
C THR A 80 11.71 14.03 -11.29
N LEU A 81 11.16 13.69 -10.12
CA LEU A 81 11.29 12.37 -9.50
C LEU A 81 10.38 11.32 -10.14
N THR A 82 9.14 11.69 -10.41
CA THR A 82 8.12 10.79 -10.97
C THR A 82 7.13 11.54 -11.85
N LYS A 83 6.33 10.84 -12.64
CA LYS A 83 5.28 11.42 -13.48
C LYS A 83 3.93 11.24 -12.84
N GLY A 84 3.01 12.19 -13.10
CA GLY A 84 1.60 12.04 -12.80
C GLY A 84 0.90 11.06 -13.73
N TYR A 85 -0.16 10.44 -13.23
CA TYR A 85 -1.02 9.50 -13.96
C TYR A 85 -2.32 9.28 -13.20
N SER A 86 -3.38 8.92 -13.91
CA SER A 86 -4.63 8.46 -13.30
C SER A 86 -4.68 6.94 -13.28
N LEU A 87 -5.13 6.35 -12.19
CA LEU A 87 -5.21 4.92 -11.97
C LEU A 87 -6.65 4.51 -11.58
N PRO A 88 -7.57 4.34 -12.54
CA PRO A 88 -8.88 3.74 -12.30
C PRO A 88 -8.80 2.23 -12.42
N GLY A 89 -9.32 1.52 -11.43
CA GLY A 89 -9.24 0.07 -11.45
C GLY A 89 -10.02 -0.62 -10.36
N LEU A 90 -9.94 -1.92 -10.38
CA LEU A 90 -10.44 -2.77 -9.31
C LEU A 90 -9.63 -4.06 -9.25
N TRP A 91 -9.54 -4.63 -8.07
CA TRP A 91 -9.21 -6.03 -7.92
C TRP A 91 -10.27 -6.75 -7.08
N ILE A 92 -10.41 -8.05 -7.33
CA ILE A 92 -11.34 -8.92 -6.63
C ILE A 92 -10.69 -10.27 -6.34
N GLN A 93 -10.94 -10.79 -5.14
CA GLN A 93 -10.39 -12.04 -4.63
C GLN A 93 -11.54 -12.94 -4.10
N PRO A 94 -12.27 -13.66 -4.97
CA PRO A 94 -13.23 -14.68 -4.55
C PRO A 94 -12.46 -15.93 -4.09
N ARG A 95 -12.79 -16.41 -2.88
CA ARG A 95 -12.11 -17.55 -2.26
C ARG A 95 -13.09 -18.49 -1.60
N LEU A 96 -12.81 -19.77 -1.68
CA LEU A 96 -13.37 -20.81 -0.78
C LEU A 96 -12.43 -20.93 0.42
N ALA A 97 -12.97 -20.80 1.62
CA ALA A 97 -12.23 -20.93 2.86
C ALA A 97 -12.80 -22.10 3.67
N TYR A 98 -11.93 -22.99 4.13
CA TYR A 98 -12.29 -24.15 4.94
C TYR A 98 -11.40 -24.23 6.18
N THR A 99 -12.02 -24.34 7.35
CA THR A 99 -11.34 -24.47 8.63
C THR A 99 -11.46 -25.92 9.13
N PRO A 100 -10.55 -26.85 8.71
CA PRO A 100 -10.62 -28.28 9.11
C PRO A 100 -10.43 -28.49 10.61
N HIS A 101 -9.62 -27.66 11.24
CA HIS A 101 -9.27 -27.71 12.64
C HIS A 101 -9.25 -26.31 13.25
N ARG A 102 -9.53 -26.18 14.53
CA ARG A 102 -9.56 -24.90 15.27
C ARG A 102 -8.30 -24.02 15.11
N GLN A 103 -7.21 -24.58 14.66
CA GLN A 103 -5.92 -23.91 14.45
C GLN A 103 -5.51 -23.83 12.99
N ILE A 104 -6.27 -24.40 12.05
CA ILE A 104 -5.90 -24.47 10.63
C ILE A 104 -7.03 -23.88 9.79
N ASP A 105 -6.70 -22.99 8.88
CA ASP A 105 -7.59 -22.45 7.87
C ASP A 105 -6.93 -22.52 6.50
N LEU A 106 -7.68 -22.93 5.48
CA LEU A 106 -7.23 -23.13 4.12
C LEU A 106 -8.10 -22.29 3.19
N GLU A 107 -7.47 -21.54 2.29
CA GLU A 107 -8.16 -20.73 1.29
C GLU A 107 -7.69 -21.13 -0.11
N LEU A 108 -8.64 -21.22 -1.03
CA LEU A 108 -8.39 -21.46 -2.46
C LEU A 108 -9.28 -20.54 -3.27
N GLY A 109 -8.72 -19.83 -4.24
CA GLY A 109 -9.47 -18.87 -5.03
C GLY A 109 -8.67 -18.28 -6.17
N LEU A 110 -9.04 -17.05 -6.52
CA LEU A 110 -8.40 -16.27 -7.57
C LEU A 110 -8.18 -14.84 -7.09
N HIS A 111 -7.15 -14.21 -7.61
CA HIS A 111 -6.98 -12.76 -7.65
C HIS A 111 -7.20 -12.30 -9.09
N ALA A 112 -8.08 -11.34 -9.30
CA ALA A 112 -8.28 -10.73 -10.59
C ALA A 112 -8.22 -9.21 -10.48
N ALA A 113 -7.37 -8.57 -11.30
CA ALA A 113 -7.20 -7.13 -11.35
C ALA A 113 -7.51 -6.58 -12.74
N ILE A 114 -8.17 -5.42 -12.79
CA ILE A 114 -8.54 -4.72 -14.03
C ILE A 114 -8.19 -3.25 -13.86
N PHE A 115 -7.41 -2.70 -14.78
CA PHE A 115 -7.05 -1.29 -14.82
C PHE A 115 -7.56 -0.65 -16.10
N GLN A 116 -8.25 0.49 -15.98
CA GLN A 116 -8.80 1.22 -17.11
C GLN A 116 -7.93 2.45 -17.41
N GLY A 117 -7.53 2.62 -18.68
CA GLY A 117 -6.78 3.79 -19.13
C GLY A 117 -5.27 3.78 -18.81
N ALA A 118 -4.76 2.80 -18.08
CA ALA A 118 -3.33 2.70 -17.81
C ALA A 118 -2.55 2.24 -19.05
N ASN A 119 -1.56 3.04 -19.49
CA ASN A 119 -0.67 2.68 -20.58
C ASN A 119 0.59 1.92 -20.12
N LYS A 120 1.00 2.12 -18.88
CA LYS A 120 2.13 1.43 -18.25
C LYS A 120 1.83 1.24 -16.77
N TYR A 121 2.31 0.13 -16.25
CA TYR A 121 2.32 -0.12 -14.84
C TYR A 121 3.26 0.89 -14.14
N PRO A 122 2.79 1.64 -13.14
CA PRO A 122 3.56 2.75 -12.58
C PRO A 122 4.68 2.32 -11.64
N ASN A 123 4.80 1.03 -11.31
CA ASN A 123 5.78 0.54 -10.35
C ASN A 123 7.06 0.05 -11.04
N TYR A 124 8.09 0.86 -11.01
CA TYR A 124 9.38 0.59 -11.64
C TYR A 124 10.19 -0.52 -10.94
N VAL A 125 9.89 -0.83 -9.70
CA VAL A 125 10.59 -1.89 -8.96
C VAL A 125 10.29 -3.27 -9.54
N TYR A 126 9.11 -3.43 -10.14
CA TYR A 126 8.69 -4.65 -10.82
C TYR A 126 8.73 -4.53 -12.35
N HIS A 127 9.50 -3.58 -12.86
CA HIS A 127 9.50 -3.28 -14.28
C HIS A 127 9.92 -4.48 -15.13
N ASP A 128 10.93 -5.21 -14.72
CA ASP A 128 11.37 -6.45 -15.33
C ASP A 128 10.30 -7.56 -15.27
N ILE A 129 9.62 -7.69 -14.13
CA ILE A 129 8.52 -8.63 -13.96
C ILE A 129 7.30 -8.19 -14.79
N ALA A 130 7.02 -6.89 -14.84
CA ALA A 130 5.94 -6.33 -15.66
C ALA A 130 6.22 -6.48 -17.17
N GLU A 131 7.46 -6.33 -17.60
CA GLU A 131 7.88 -6.60 -18.97
C GLU A 131 7.77 -8.08 -19.32
N TRP A 132 8.14 -8.96 -18.42
CA TRP A 132 7.98 -10.40 -18.59
C TRP A 132 6.50 -10.82 -18.68
N LYS A 133 5.62 -10.22 -17.89
CA LYS A 133 4.16 -10.41 -18.00
C LYS A 133 3.57 -9.77 -19.26
N GLY A 134 4.33 -8.91 -19.92
CA GLY A 134 4.00 -8.27 -21.19
C GLY A 134 2.83 -7.29 -21.14
N SER A 135 2.42 -6.84 -22.32
CA SER A 135 1.34 -5.84 -22.47
C SER A 135 -0.07 -6.35 -22.05
N GLN A 136 -0.22 -7.64 -21.84
CA GLN A 136 -1.48 -8.25 -21.40
C GLN A 136 -1.91 -7.77 -20.01
N TYR A 137 -0.96 -7.47 -19.14
CA TYR A 137 -1.23 -6.94 -17.80
C TYR A 137 -1.97 -5.58 -17.83
N GLN A 138 -1.81 -4.81 -18.90
CA GLN A 138 -2.29 -3.44 -19.00
C GLN A 138 -3.59 -3.29 -19.78
N ARG A 139 -4.02 -4.31 -20.53
CA ARG A 139 -5.17 -4.23 -21.45
C ARG A 139 -6.29 -5.21 -21.19
N GLY A 140 -6.31 -5.89 -20.07
CA GLY A 140 -7.30 -6.92 -19.77
C GLY A 140 -7.41 -7.18 -18.28
N ALA A 141 -8.03 -8.29 -17.93
CA ALA A 141 -8.03 -8.81 -16.58
C ALA A 141 -6.72 -9.58 -16.35
N HIS A 142 -5.99 -9.20 -15.32
CA HIS A 142 -4.87 -9.99 -14.82
C HIS A 142 -5.41 -10.96 -13.77
N VAL A 143 -5.26 -12.26 -14.00
CA VAL A 143 -5.84 -13.30 -13.14
C VAL A 143 -4.74 -14.24 -12.66
N LEU A 144 -4.65 -14.38 -11.34
CA LEU A 144 -3.72 -15.27 -10.67
C LEU A 144 -4.46 -16.27 -9.78
N PRO A 145 -3.94 -17.50 -9.60
CA PRO A 145 -4.44 -18.39 -8.57
C PRO A 145 -4.21 -17.78 -7.17
N TRP A 146 -5.09 -18.09 -6.24
CA TRP A 146 -4.97 -17.73 -4.83
C TRP A 146 -4.97 -18.99 -3.99
N ILE A 147 -3.92 -19.20 -3.20
CA ILE A 147 -3.80 -20.34 -2.30
C ILE A 147 -3.17 -19.87 -1.00
N ARG A 148 -3.89 -20.04 0.11
CA ARG A 148 -3.37 -19.69 1.44
C ARG A 148 -3.65 -20.79 2.44
N ALA A 149 -2.65 -21.16 3.22
CA ALA A 149 -2.78 -21.98 4.41
C ALA A 149 -2.33 -21.20 5.64
N ARG A 150 -3.12 -21.21 6.70
CA ARG A 150 -2.81 -20.60 8.00
C ARG A 150 -2.79 -21.64 9.09
N ALA A 151 -1.79 -21.57 9.97
CA ALA A 151 -1.72 -22.36 11.19
C ALA A 151 -1.51 -21.45 12.40
N GLN A 152 -2.37 -21.58 13.42
CA GLN A 152 -2.36 -20.74 14.62
C GLN A 152 -1.75 -21.50 15.81
N PHE A 153 -0.70 -20.95 16.40
CA PHE A 153 -0.02 -21.47 17.60
C PHE A 153 -0.04 -20.41 18.71
N GLN A 154 -1.05 -20.43 19.57
CA GLN A 154 -1.22 -19.40 20.60
C GLN A 154 -1.19 -17.97 20.02
N ASN A 155 -0.03 -17.30 20.11
CA ASN A 155 0.18 -15.92 19.66
C ASN A 155 0.93 -15.83 18.32
N LEU A 156 1.29 -16.96 17.71
CA LEU A 156 1.99 -17.05 16.42
C LEU A 156 1.04 -17.59 15.36
N THR A 157 0.91 -16.87 14.27
CA THR A 157 0.27 -17.34 13.04
C THR A 157 1.34 -17.59 12.00
N VAL A 158 1.34 -18.79 11.44
CA VAL A 158 2.18 -19.16 10.30
C VAL A 158 1.31 -19.15 9.05
N VAL A 159 1.78 -18.49 7.99
CA VAL A 159 1.08 -18.39 6.71
C VAL A 159 1.98 -18.94 5.60
N LEU A 160 1.40 -19.75 4.72
CA LEU A 160 2.03 -20.30 3.53
C LEU A 160 1.15 -20.02 2.30
N GLY A 161 1.78 -19.76 1.15
CA GLY A 161 1.11 -19.36 -0.08
C GLY A 161 0.91 -17.85 -0.14
N ASP A 162 -0.28 -17.37 -0.52
CA ASP A 162 -0.55 -15.92 -0.52
C ASP A 162 -0.50 -15.37 0.89
N ILE A 163 0.48 -14.53 1.18
CA ILE A 163 0.70 -13.95 2.50
C ILE A 163 -0.13 -12.69 2.72
N TYR A 164 -0.11 -12.14 3.91
CA TYR A 164 -0.68 -10.82 4.21
C TYR A 164 0.34 -9.74 3.83
N GLY A 165 0.43 -9.48 2.53
CA GLY A 165 1.41 -8.59 1.94
C GLY A 165 0.99 -7.12 1.91
N GLY A 166 1.83 -6.31 1.27
CA GLY A 166 1.58 -4.90 1.06
C GLY A 166 1.44 -4.11 2.35
N GLN A 167 0.37 -3.33 2.47
CA GLN A 167 0.13 -2.50 3.65
C GLN A 167 -0.04 -3.30 4.95
N ASN A 168 -0.37 -4.61 4.88
CA ASN A 168 -0.46 -5.44 6.08
C ASN A 168 0.88 -5.57 6.81
N HIS A 169 2.00 -5.42 6.13
CA HIS A 169 3.33 -5.36 6.75
C HIS A 169 3.54 -4.12 7.62
N GLN A 170 2.68 -3.11 7.52
CA GLN A 170 2.76 -1.85 8.28
C GLN A 170 4.13 -1.17 8.19
N LEU A 171 4.77 -1.28 7.02
CA LEU A 171 5.98 -0.54 6.74
C LEU A 171 5.67 0.96 6.66
N MET A 172 6.64 1.77 7.08
CA MET A 172 6.53 3.23 6.93
C MET A 172 6.56 3.63 5.45
N GLU A 173 5.94 4.74 5.09
CA GLU A 173 5.77 5.17 3.71
C GLU A 173 7.09 5.36 2.93
N PRO A 174 8.20 5.82 3.55
CA PRO A 174 9.49 5.80 2.90
C PRO A 174 10.01 4.40 2.53
N LEU A 175 9.50 3.32 3.12
CA LEU A 175 9.88 1.94 2.81
C LEU A 175 8.84 1.20 1.97
N PHE A 176 7.58 1.62 1.99
CA PHE A 176 6.50 1.02 1.20
C PHE A 176 5.50 2.08 0.75
N HIS A 177 5.35 2.25 -0.55
CA HIS A 177 4.36 3.16 -1.12
C HIS A 177 2.97 2.53 -1.09
N PRO A 178 2.02 3.09 -0.32
CA PRO A 178 0.70 2.49 -0.15
C PRO A 178 -0.07 2.29 -1.46
N GLU A 179 0.14 3.13 -2.47
CA GLU A 179 -0.50 3.01 -3.79
C GLU A 179 -0.22 1.66 -4.47
N THR A 180 0.91 1.01 -4.16
CA THR A 180 1.23 -0.30 -4.72
C THR A 180 0.20 -1.38 -4.38
N ASN A 181 -0.56 -1.23 -3.28
CA ASN A 181 -1.69 -2.13 -2.95
C ASN A 181 -2.82 -2.09 -3.99
N LEU A 182 -2.90 -1.04 -4.80
CA LEU A 182 -3.90 -0.92 -5.86
C LEU A 182 -3.52 -1.73 -7.08
N SER A 183 -2.23 -1.98 -7.30
CA SER A 183 -1.70 -2.41 -8.59
C SER A 183 -0.71 -3.57 -8.53
N GLN A 184 -0.15 -3.92 -7.37
CA GLN A 184 0.76 -5.05 -7.27
C GLN A 184 0.01 -6.39 -7.22
N ASP A 185 0.69 -7.44 -7.65
CA ASP A 185 0.25 -8.81 -7.43
C ASP A 185 0.23 -9.15 -5.93
N PRO A 186 -0.62 -10.08 -5.51
CA PRO A 186 -0.53 -10.64 -4.17
C PRO A 186 0.86 -11.21 -3.90
N GLU A 187 1.39 -10.93 -2.73
CA GLU A 187 2.65 -11.49 -2.29
C GLU A 187 2.47 -12.96 -1.90
N ALA A 188 3.38 -13.82 -2.34
CA ALA A 188 3.30 -15.26 -2.09
C ALA A 188 4.61 -15.81 -1.52
N GLY A 189 4.50 -16.69 -0.53
CA GLY A 189 5.65 -17.33 0.11
C GLY A 189 5.36 -17.78 1.53
N PHE A 190 6.07 -17.22 2.49
CA PHE A 190 6.00 -17.62 3.90
C PHE A 190 5.94 -16.39 4.80
N GLN A 191 5.12 -16.43 5.85
CA GLN A 191 5.00 -15.32 6.81
C GLN A 191 4.78 -15.83 8.24
N LEU A 192 5.43 -15.17 9.19
CA LEU A 192 5.30 -15.35 10.62
C LEU A 192 4.74 -14.05 11.24
N LEU A 193 3.55 -14.16 11.81
CA LEU A 193 2.88 -13.06 12.51
C LEU A 193 2.80 -13.39 14.00
N TRP A 194 3.48 -12.61 14.83
CA TRP A 194 3.61 -12.87 16.24
C TRP A 194 3.10 -11.69 17.08
N ASP A 195 2.00 -11.89 17.78
CA ASP A 195 1.36 -10.91 18.64
C ASP A 195 1.53 -11.25 20.11
N ARG A 196 2.20 -10.36 20.82
CA ARG A 196 2.29 -10.39 22.28
C ARG A 196 2.09 -9.01 22.88
N LYS A 197 1.89 -8.96 24.21
CA LYS A 197 1.69 -7.71 24.96
C LYS A 197 2.75 -6.63 24.63
N HIS A 198 4.00 -7.05 24.45
CA HIS A 198 5.15 -6.16 24.25
C HIS A 198 5.78 -6.24 22.86
N LEU A 199 5.22 -7.05 21.97
CA LEU A 199 5.77 -7.27 20.63
C LEU A 199 4.64 -7.56 19.64
N HIS A 200 4.62 -6.77 18.57
CA HIS A 200 3.96 -7.12 17.33
C HIS A 200 5.06 -7.33 16.29
N ALA A 201 5.17 -8.52 15.73
CA ALA A 201 6.19 -8.86 14.75
C ALA A 201 5.57 -9.52 13.54
N ASP A 202 5.92 -9.00 12.39
CA ASP A 202 5.69 -9.57 11.07
C ASP A 202 7.03 -9.82 10.41
N THR A 203 7.26 -11.06 9.95
CA THR A 203 8.46 -11.45 9.24
C THR A 203 8.05 -12.33 8.07
N TRP A 204 8.53 -12.01 6.87
CA TRP A 204 8.05 -12.68 5.66
C TRP A 204 9.15 -12.93 4.63
N LEU A 205 8.86 -13.88 3.76
CA LEU A 205 9.52 -14.12 2.49
C LEU A 205 8.44 -13.98 1.40
N ASN A 206 8.64 -13.09 0.45
CA ASN A 206 7.84 -12.97 -0.77
C ASN A 206 8.67 -13.46 -1.94
N TRP A 207 8.25 -14.55 -2.58
CA TRP A 207 8.89 -15.11 -3.76
C TRP A 207 8.28 -14.48 -5.00
N GLN A 208 9.03 -13.61 -5.66
CA GLN A 208 8.55 -12.78 -6.76
C GLN A 208 8.71 -13.43 -8.12
N SER A 209 9.81 -14.16 -8.32
CA SER A 209 10.12 -14.86 -9.56
C SER A 209 10.99 -16.07 -9.27
N PHE A 210 10.66 -17.22 -9.84
CA PHE A 210 11.53 -18.39 -9.89
C PHE A 210 11.96 -18.65 -11.34
N ILE A 211 13.06 -19.36 -11.54
CA ILE A 211 13.60 -19.65 -12.83
C ILE A 211 13.81 -21.14 -13.03
N PHE A 212 13.73 -21.56 -14.30
CA PHE A 212 14.27 -22.80 -14.79
C PHE A 212 15.60 -22.53 -15.48
N GLU A 213 16.40 -23.60 -15.72
CA GLU A 213 17.62 -23.53 -16.50
C GLU A 213 17.36 -22.85 -17.85
N GLU A 214 18.24 -21.91 -18.24
CA GLU A 214 18.18 -21.12 -19.48
C GLU A 214 17.04 -20.05 -19.56
N ASP A 215 16.30 -19.78 -18.49
CA ASP A 215 15.35 -18.68 -18.49
C ASP A 215 16.04 -17.32 -18.71
N SER A 216 15.32 -16.39 -19.35
CA SER A 216 15.82 -15.07 -19.72
C SER A 216 15.59 -13.98 -18.66
N HIS A 217 15.10 -14.33 -17.47
CA HIS A 217 14.89 -13.43 -16.34
C HIS A 217 15.64 -13.96 -15.12
N GLN A 218 15.77 -13.14 -14.09
CA GLN A 218 16.44 -13.52 -12.84
C GLN A 218 15.42 -14.04 -11.83
N GLU A 219 15.85 -15.01 -11.00
CA GLU A 219 15.20 -15.29 -9.74
C GLU A 219 15.08 -13.99 -8.92
N ALA A 220 13.96 -13.82 -8.20
CA ALA A 220 13.77 -12.67 -7.34
C ALA A 220 12.92 -13.02 -6.12
N PHE A 221 13.37 -12.61 -4.94
CA PHE A 221 12.59 -12.69 -3.72
C PHE A 221 12.90 -11.52 -2.80
N THR A 222 11.94 -11.25 -1.90
CA THR A 222 12.08 -10.24 -0.85
C THR A 222 11.91 -10.90 0.52
N VAL A 223 12.85 -10.64 1.42
CA VAL A 223 12.72 -10.94 2.85
C VAL A 223 12.44 -9.64 3.58
N GLY A 224 11.45 -9.65 4.46
CA GLY A 224 11.13 -8.47 5.24
C GLY A 224 10.83 -8.76 6.70
N ALA A 225 10.97 -7.72 7.51
CA ALA A 225 10.59 -7.70 8.92
C ALA A 225 9.98 -6.34 9.27
N SER A 226 8.86 -6.35 9.97
CA SER A 226 8.22 -5.16 10.51
C SER A 226 7.78 -5.45 11.94
N TRP A 227 8.53 -4.92 12.90
CA TRP A 227 8.33 -5.18 14.32
C TRP A 227 8.02 -3.88 15.05
N LYS A 228 7.05 -3.95 15.96
CA LYS A 228 6.76 -2.89 16.94
C LYS A 228 6.96 -3.44 18.33
N ILE A 229 7.96 -2.91 19.03
CA ILE A 229 8.32 -3.29 20.39
C ILE A 229 7.70 -2.26 21.35
N TYR A 230 6.95 -2.72 22.34
CA TYR A 230 6.24 -1.87 23.30
C TYR A 230 6.87 -2.03 24.70
N PRO A 231 7.78 -1.16 25.14
CA PRO A 231 8.46 -1.31 26.42
C PRO A 231 7.57 -1.13 27.65
N GLY A 232 6.41 -0.45 27.47
CA GLY A 232 5.53 -0.08 28.57
C GLY A 232 4.31 -0.98 28.76
N ASP A 233 3.42 -0.59 29.68
CA ASP A 233 2.16 -1.29 29.90
C ASP A 233 1.17 -1.04 28.75
N SER A 234 0.62 -2.12 28.20
CA SER A 234 -0.33 -2.10 27.09
C SER A 234 -1.69 -1.50 27.44
N ASN A 235 -2.03 -1.39 28.72
CA ASN A 235 -3.35 -0.89 29.18
C ASN A 235 -3.39 0.65 29.34
N LYS A 236 -2.26 1.33 29.16
CA LYS A 236 -2.22 2.79 29.24
C LYS A 236 -2.75 3.42 27.94
N SER A 237 -3.47 4.54 28.09
CA SER A 237 -3.91 5.34 26.95
C SER A 237 -2.75 5.91 26.14
N LEU A 238 -1.62 6.16 26.78
CA LEU A 238 -0.38 6.59 26.16
C LEU A 238 0.59 5.41 26.08
N ARG A 239 1.02 5.06 24.88
CA ARG A 239 1.92 3.93 24.61
C ARG A 239 3.14 4.38 23.82
N TRP A 240 4.31 3.99 24.27
CA TRP A 240 5.56 4.10 23.53
C TRP A 240 5.81 2.84 22.73
N TYR A 241 6.46 2.98 21.59
CA TYR A 241 6.95 1.85 20.83
C TYR A 241 8.25 2.17 20.08
N VAL A 242 9.00 1.14 19.76
CA VAL A 242 10.19 1.18 18.92
C VAL A 242 9.85 0.40 17.65
N PRO A 243 9.74 1.06 16.48
CA PRO A 243 9.63 0.38 15.21
C PRO A 243 11.02 -0.15 14.81
N VAL A 244 11.03 -1.37 14.25
CA VAL A 244 12.21 -1.95 13.60
C VAL A 244 11.74 -2.55 12.29
N GLN A 245 12.22 -2.03 11.16
CA GLN A 245 11.79 -2.43 9.83
C GLN A 245 12.98 -2.77 8.96
N LEU A 246 12.84 -3.83 8.17
CA LEU A 246 13.87 -4.31 7.25
C LEU A 246 13.19 -4.87 6.00
N VAL A 247 13.72 -4.55 4.83
CA VAL A 247 13.33 -5.12 3.54
C VAL A 247 14.60 -5.39 2.76
N ILE A 248 14.80 -6.64 2.34
CA ILE A 248 15.94 -7.07 1.54
C ILE A 248 15.39 -7.73 0.28
N GLN A 249 15.75 -7.20 -0.89
CA GLN A 249 15.49 -7.84 -2.17
C GLN A 249 16.78 -8.50 -2.67
N HIS A 250 16.63 -9.74 -3.13
CA HIS A 250 17.68 -10.48 -3.81
C HIS A 250 17.23 -10.83 -5.22
N ARG A 251 18.14 -10.70 -6.21
CA ARG A 251 17.92 -11.07 -7.60
C ARG A 251 19.13 -11.77 -8.17
N GLY A 252 18.90 -12.83 -8.95
CA GLY A 252 19.93 -13.61 -9.61
C GLY A 252 20.64 -14.60 -8.66
N GLY A 253 21.68 -15.23 -9.17
CA GLY A 253 22.47 -16.25 -8.46
C GLY A 253 22.16 -17.67 -8.88
N GLU A 254 21.06 -17.91 -9.59
CA GLU A 254 20.77 -19.15 -10.28
C GLU A 254 21.27 -19.12 -11.72
N GLN A 255 21.10 -20.22 -12.45
CA GLN A 255 21.52 -20.35 -13.85
C GLN A 255 20.58 -19.59 -14.79
N ASP A 256 20.71 -18.26 -14.83
CA ASP A 256 20.00 -17.41 -15.78
C ASP A 256 20.88 -17.06 -16.99
N THR A 257 20.25 -16.62 -18.07
CA THR A 257 20.94 -16.18 -19.31
C THR A 257 21.12 -14.67 -19.38
N THR A 258 20.78 -13.95 -18.30
CA THR A 258 20.86 -12.49 -18.27
C THR A 258 22.31 -12.02 -18.12
N ALA A 259 22.63 -10.87 -18.71
CA ALA A 259 23.93 -10.21 -18.50
C ALA A 259 24.01 -9.47 -17.15
N MET A 260 22.89 -9.41 -16.40
CA MET A 260 22.84 -8.75 -15.10
C MET A 260 23.38 -9.69 -14.03
N GLY A 261 24.38 -9.24 -13.30
CA GLY A 261 24.93 -9.99 -12.14
C GLY A 261 23.93 -10.02 -10.96
N VAL A 262 24.34 -10.76 -9.94
CA VAL A 262 23.59 -10.84 -8.67
C VAL A 262 23.39 -9.45 -8.07
N GLN A 263 22.19 -9.16 -7.61
CA GLN A 263 21.82 -7.91 -6.96
C GLN A 263 21.23 -8.21 -5.59
N THR A 264 21.71 -7.53 -4.58
CA THR A 264 21.16 -7.59 -3.21
C THR A 264 21.09 -6.20 -2.62
N ILE A 265 19.88 -5.75 -2.35
CA ILE A 265 19.59 -4.40 -1.89
C ILE A 265 18.76 -4.48 -0.60
N ALA A 266 19.12 -3.67 0.37
CA ALA A 266 18.45 -3.61 1.66
C ALA A 266 18.02 -2.18 2.02
N ASN A 267 16.83 -2.07 2.61
CA ASN A 267 16.39 -0.90 3.34
C ASN A 267 16.09 -1.28 4.79
N ALA A 268 16.46 -0.44 5.72
CA ALA A 268 16.16 -0.61 7.14
C ALA A 268 15.68 0.70 7.75
N ALA A 269 14.87 0.61 8.80
CA ALA A 269 14.48 1.75 9.60
C ALA A 269 14.30 1.38 11.06
N THR A 270 14.61 2.30 11.95
CA THR A 270 14.33 2.18 13.37
C THR A 270 14.19 3.57 13.99
N GLY A 271 13.43 3.66 15.06
CA GLY A 271 13.20 4.94 15.72
C GLY A 271 12.38 4.81 17.00
N ALA A 272 11.57 5.81 17.27
CA ALA A 272 10.69 5.84 18.42
C ALA A 272 9.35 6.46 18.06
N GLY A 273 8.29 5.84 18.54
CA GLY A 273 6.93 6.31 18.37
C GLY A 273 6.15 6.40 19.67
N ILE A 274 5.14 7.24 19.65
CA ILE A 274 4.19 7.40 20.74
C ILE A 274 2.78 7.43 20.17
N THR A 275 1.87 6.72 20.82
CA THR A 275 0.46 6.75 20.47
C THR A 275 -0.37 7.03 21.73
N TRP A 276 -1.30 7.96 21.61
CA TRP A 276 -2.29 8.24 22.65
C TRP A 276 -3.69 7.94 22.14
N THR A 277 -4.40 7.09 22.87
CA THR A 277 -5.79 6.70 22.59
C THR A 277 -6.64 7.07 23.80
N PRO A 278 -7.41 8.16 23.75
CA PRO A 278 -8.18 8.63 24.89
C PRO A 278 -9.33 7.67 25.22
N HIS A 279 -9.58 7.41 26.50
CA HIS A 279 -10.62 6.47 26.96
C HIS A 279 -12.05 6.97 26.76
N SER A 280 -12.28 8.28 26.70
CA SER A 280 -13.61 8.88 26.72
C SER A 280 -13.85 9.97 25.67
N ALA A 281 -12.93 10.17 24.74
CA ALA A 281 -13.09 11.23 23.74
C ALA A 281 -14.09 10.84 22.65
N ARG A 282 -15.08 11.69 22.42
CA ARG A 282 -16.10 11.49 21.38
C ARG A 282 -15.59 11.81 19.97
N ALA A 283 -14.78 12.85 19.86
CA ALA A 283 -14.26 13.32 18.56
C ALA A 283 -12.85 12.81 18.30
N LEU A 284 -11.91 13.04 19.20
CA LEU A 284 -10.53 12.63 19.08
C LEU A 284 -10.36 11.17 19.50
N THR A 285 -9.97 10.30 18.57
CA THR A 285 -9.87 8.86 18.82
C THR A 285 -8.44 8.36 18.92
N ARG A 286 -7.48 9.04 18.28
CA ARG A 286 -6.05 8.71 18.32
C ARG A 286 -5.19 9.92 18.00
N LEU A 287 -4.06 10.05 18.70
CA LEU A 287 -2.92 10.87 18.30
C LEU A 287 -1.70 9.97 18.21
N PHE A 288 -0.81 10.23 17.28
CA PHE A 288 0.49 9.56 17.23
C PHE A 288 1.57 10.51 16.72
N ALA A 289 2.81 10.21 17.08
CA ALA A 289 4.00 10.79 16.50
C ALA A 289 5.10 9.71 16.46
N GLU A 290 5.91 9.72 15.41
CA GLU A 290 6.99 8.76 15.19
C GLU A 290 8.17 9.48 14.53
N ALA A 291 9.40 9.11 14.89
CA ALA A 291 10.61 9.65 14.29
C ALA A 291 11.63 8.52 14.11
N ASP A 292 12.19 8.41 12.90
CA ASP A 292 12.93 7.26 12.45
C ASP A 292 14.21 7.66 11.71
N ALA A 293 15.25 6.87 11.88
CA ALA A 293 16.42 6.83 11.03
C ALA A 293 16.26 5.70 10.02
N LEU A 294 16.55 6.00 8.75
CA LEU A 294 16.44 5.07 7.63
C LEU A 294 17.81 4.86 7.00
N PHE A 295 18.02 3.65 6.50
CA PHE A 295 19.24 3.22 5.85
C PHE A 295 18.94 2.48 4.56
N ALA A 296 19.77 2.70 3.53
CA ALA A 296 19.78 2.00 2.27
C ALA A 296 21.17 1.42 2.03
N CYS A 297 21.26 0.18 1.56
CA CYS A 297 22.51 -0.49 1.26
C CYS A 297 22.35 -1.35 0.01
N GLN A 298 23.27 -1.21 -0.94
CA GLN A 298 23.44 -2.09 -2.08
C GLN A 298 24.63 -3.01 -1.81
N GLN A 299 24.37 -4.23 -1.36
CA GLN A 299 25.40 -5.18 -0.98
C GLN A 299 26.09 -5.79 -2.18
N SER A 300 25.37 -6.06 -3.23
CA SER A 300 25.88 -6.55 -4.51
C SER A 300 25.10 -5.95 -5.68
N GLY A 301 25.75 -5.91 -6.84
CA GLY A 301 25.22 -5.27 -8.04
C GLY A 301 25.50 -3.77 -8.09
N HIS A 302 25.01 -3.12 -9.16
CA HIS A 302 25.14 -1.69 -9.41
C HIS A 302 23.82 -1.11 -9.95
N LEU A 303 22.70 -1.49 -9.34
CA LEU A 303 21.39 -0.97 -9.73
C LEU A 303 21.25 0.51 -9.38
N TRP A 304 21.84 0.90 -8.25
CA TRP A 304 21.87 2.30 -7.81
C TRP A 304 23.25 2.91 -8.05
N PRO A 305 23.35 4.23 -8.26
CA PRO A 305 24.62 4.92 -8.48
C PRO A 305 25.46 5.08 -7.21
N PHE A 306 25.05 4.53 -6.08
CA PHE A 306 25.73 4.59 -4.78
C PHE A 306 25.45 3.33 -3.95
N ASP A 307 26.39 2.94 -3.09
CA ASP A 307 26.30 1.70 -2.32
C ASP A 307 25.50 1.87 -1.01
N ASN A 308 25.53 3.06 -0.41
CA ASN A 308 24.90 3.32 0.89
C ASN A 308 24.20 4.66 0.90
N GLY A 309 23.12 4.71 1.66
CA GLY A 309 22.34 5.92 1.89
C GLY A 309 21.72 5.98 3.27
N ALA A 310 21.40 7.18 3.74
CA ALA A 310 20.72 7.39 5.00
C ALA A 310 19.72 8.54 4.89
N ALA A 311 18.65 8.44 5.66
CA ALA A 311 17.62 9.47 5.75
C ALA A 311 17.04 9.53 7.17
N PHE A 312 16.31 10.59 7.43
CA PHE A 312 15.51 10.77 8.62
C PHE A 312 14.05 11.02 8.20
N HIS A 313 13.11 10.44 8.93
CA HIS A 313 11.68 10.62 8.73
C HIS A 313 11.01 10.92 10.06
N ALA A 314 10.12 11.90 10.07
CA ALA A 314 9.25 12.19 11.21
C ALA A 314 7.81 12.35 10.73
N THR A 315 6.88 11.75 11.44
CA THR A 315 5.45 11.82 11.12
C THR A 315 4.62 11.99 12.37
N ALA A 316 3.50 12.70 12.25
CA ALA A 316 2.51 12.81 13.29
C ALA A 316 1.12 12.83 12.68
N GLY A 317 0.12 12.40 13.44
CA GLY A 317 -1.24 12.37 12.94
C GLY A 317 -2.30 12.30 14.01
N VAL A 318 -3.53 12.59 13.58
CA VAL A 318 -4.75 12.59 14.38
C VAL A 318 -5.84 11.81 13.69
N SER A 319 -6.58 11.03 14.46
CA SER A 319 -7.82 10.38 14.01
C SER A 319 -9.01 10.97 14.75
N LEU A 320 -10.00 11.40 13.97
CA LEU A 320 -11.23 12.03 14.47
C LEU A 320 -12.43 11.16 14.10
N TRP A 321 -13.34 10.96 15.08
CA TRP A 321 -14.58 10.17 14.91
C TRP A 321 -14.37 8.77 14.36
N GLN A 322 -13.13 8.25 14.37
CA GLN A 322 -12.73 7.00 13.72
C GLN A 322 -12.98 6.99 12.20
N ARG A 323 -13.09 8.13 11.57
CA ARG A 323 -13.44 8.28 10.14
C ARG A 323 -12.54 9.25 9.39
N LEU A 324 -12.14 10.33 10.03
CA LEU A 324 -11.25 11.33 9.45
C LEU A 324 -9.87 11.16 10.06
N HIS A 325 -8.89 10.94 9.19
CA HIS A 325 -7.50 10.75 9.55
C HIS A 325 -6.67 11.82 8.85
N ILE A 326 -5.87 12.50 9.62
CA ILE A 326 -4.97 13.54 9.12
C ILE A 326 -3.59 13.17 9.63
N ARG A 327 -2.62 13.08 8.74
CA ARG A 327 -1.21 12.92 9.10
C ARG A 327 -0.36 13.87 8.28
N GLY A 328 0.78 14.21 8.79
CA GLY A 328 1.79 14.97 8.08
C GLY A 328 3.16 14.59 8.59
N GLY A 329 4.17 14.91 7.81
CA GLY A 329 5.52 14.54 8.17
C GLY A 329 6.57 15.27 7.36
N TYR A 330 7.79 14.93 7.69
CA TYR A 330 8.98 15.49 7.12
C TYR A 330 10.03 14.40 6.90
N PHE A 331 10.55 14.35 5.70
CA PHE A 331 11.62 13.43 5.31
C PHE A 331 12.81 14.23 4.83
N ILE A 332 14.01 13.82 5.21
CA ILE A 332 15.27 14.39 4.74
C ILE A 332 16.29 13.30 4.47
N ALA A 333 16.80 13.26 3.25
CA ALA A 333 18.02 12.55 2.90
C ALA A 333 19.10 13.59 2.56
N PRO A 334 20.14 13.74 3.40
CA PRO A 334 21.14 14.81 3.20
C PRO A 334 22.06 14.54 2.02
N LYS A 335 22.16 13.29 1.55
CA LYS A 335 22.91 12.89 0.36
C LYS A 335 22.08 11.89 -0.45
N HIS A 336 22.34 10.63 -0.27
CA HIS A 336 21.72 9.55 -1.03
C HIS A 336 20.80 8.72 -0.14
N PHE A 337 19.64 8.44 -0.64
CA PHE A 337 18.73 7.45 -0.10
C PHE A 337 17.79 6.98 -1.21
N VAL A 338 17.67 5.67 -1.36
CA VAL A 338 16.70 5.05 -2.27
C VAL A 338 15.98 3.96 -1.51
N SER A 339 14.68 3.90 -1.64
CA SER A 339 13.86 2.81 -1.15
C SER A 339 13.44 1.89 -2.30
N LEU A 340 13.46 0.60 -2.04
CA LEU A 340 13.02 -0.43 -2.98
C LEU A 340 11.54 -0.29 -3.36
N TYR A 341 10.70 -0.09 -2.35
CA TYR A 341 9.24 -0.09 -2.48
C TYR A 341 8.59 1.19 -1.97
N GLY A 342 9.38 2.14 -1.51
CA GLY A 342 8.88 3.38 -0.91
C GLY A 342 8.33 4.37 -1.92
N ASN A 343 7.59 5.33 -1.41
CA ASN A 343 7.08 6.44 -2.22
C ASN A 343 8.25 7.24 -2.83
N HIS A 344 8.15 7.54 -4.10
CA HIS A 344 9.20 8.21 -4.89
C HIS A 344 9.60 9.59 -4.35
N PHE A 345 8.71 10.26 -3.62
CA PHE A 345 9.02 11.54 -2.97
C PHE A 345 9.91 11.40 -1.73
N PHE A 346 10.21 10.17 -1.30
CA PHE A 346 11.16 9.86 -0.23
C PHE A 346 12.43 9.18 -0.79
N SER A 347 12.84 9.55 -2.00
CA SER A 347 14.01 8.99 -2.67
C SER A 347 14.80 10.08 -3.36
N THR A 348 16.13 9.95 -3.36
CA THR A 348 17.02 10.81 -4.14
C THR A 348 17.19 10.34 -5.58
N LEU A 349 16.66 9.17 -5.93
CA LEU A 349 16.70 8.62 -7.29
C LEU A 349 15.39 8.91 -8.02
N SER A 350 15.49 9.55 -9.17
CA SER A 350 14.36 9.77 -10.06
C SER A 350 14.00 8.49 -10.81
N VAL A 351 12.77 8.02 -10.65
CA VAL A 351 12.24 6.91 -11.47
C VAL A 351 11.86 7.36 -12.87
N ARG A 352 11.85 8.66 -13.13
CA ARG A 352 11.52 9.22 -14.43
C ARG A 352 12.67 9.13 -15.43
N ASP A 353 13.91 9.31 -14.98
CA ASP A 353 15.10 9.40 -15.85
C ASP A 353 16.34 8.70 -15.26
N GLY A 354 16.20 8.03 -14.11
CA GLY A 354 17.28 7.29 -13.45
C GLY A 354 18.39 8.17 -12.82
N LYS A 355 18.20 9.50 -12.79
CA LYS A 355 19.20 10.39 -12.21
C LYS A 355 19.10 10.45 -10.71
N SER A 356 20.25 10.52 -10.05
CA SER A 356 20.35 10.74 -8.62
C SER A 356 20.55 12.22 -8.32
N HIS A 357 19.91 12.69 -7.23
CA HIS A 357 20.06 14.02 -6.68
C HIS A 357 20.94 13.98 -5.42
N ASP A 358 21.71 15.04 -5.17
CA ASP A 358 22.53 15.21 -3.97
C ASP A 358 21.67 15.71 -2.79
N GLY A 359 20.77 14.84 -2.34
CA GLY A 359 19.85 15.09 -1.26
C GLY A 359 18.44 15.49 -1.69
N ILE A 360 17.51 15.31 -0.78
CA ILE A 360 16.09 15.69 -0.89
C ILE A 360 15.52 15.99 0.48
N THR A 361 14.60 16.93 0.51
CA THR A 361 13.72 17.17 1.66
C THR A 361 12.28 17.15 1.18
N THR A 362 11.41 16.39 1.85
CA THR A 362 10.00 16.30 1.53
C THR A 362 9.15 16.57 2.76
N ALA A 363 8.37 17.65 2.74
CA ALA A 363 7.25 17.84 3.66
C ALA A 363 5.98 17.30 3.03
N TYR A 364 5.13 16.61 3.79
CA TYR A 364 3.91 16.05 3.25
C TYR A 364 2.73 16.17 4.20
N ALA A 365 1.53 16.15 3.64
CA ALA A 365 0.27 16.06 4.36
C ALA A 365 -0.64 15.05 3.67
N HIS A 366 -1.36 14.27 4.46
CA HIS A 366 -2.30 13.26 4.00
C HIS A 366 -3.60 13.40 4.80
N ILE A 367 -4.71 13.48 4.10
CA ILE A 367 -6.06 13.54 4.67
C ILE A 367 -6.86 12.39 4.08
N GLU A 368 -7.48 11.61 4.92
CA GLU A 368 -8.33 10.51 4.52
C GLU A 368 -9.63 10.52 5.32
N TYR A 369 -10.73 10.34 4.61
CA TYR A 369 -12.06 10.10 5.18
C TYR A 369 -12.58 8.74 4.74
N ASN A 370 -13.06 7.94 5.68
CA ASN A 370 -13.71 6.68 5.38
C ASN A 370 -15.03 6.51 6.12
N HIS A 371 -15.95 5.81 5.48
CA HIS A 371 -17.25 5.45 6.03
C HIS A 371 -17.48 3.94 5.90
N VAL A 372 -17.67 3.28 7.04
CA VAL A 372 -17.92 1.84 7.09
C VAL A 372 -19.42 1.58 7.18
N PHE A 373 -19.93 0.83 6.20
CA PHE A 373 -21.30 0.33 6.15
C PHE A 373 -21.31 -1.14 6.55
N ALA A 374 -22.20 -1.54 7.43
CA ALA A 374 -22.45 -2.95 7.75
C ALA A 374 -21.19 -3.80 8.00
N ARG A 375 -20.15 -3.25 8.58
CA ARG A 375 -18.85 -3.87 8.94
C ARG A 375 -17.96 -4.36 7.79
N ARG A 376 -18.50 -4.54 6.58
CA ARG A 376 -17.79 -5.20 5.46
C ARG A 376 -17.78 -4.38 4.17
N TYR A 377 -18.21 -3.14 4.25
CA TYR A 377 -18.27 -2.20 3.13
C TYR A 377 -17.67 -0.88 3.59
N VAL A 378 -16.62 -0.44 2.93
CA VAL A 378 -15.92 0.81 3.25
C VAL A 378 -15.90 1.68 2.01
N LEU A 379 -16.47 2.89 2.11
CA LEU A 379 -16.33 3.94 1.10
C LEU A 379 -15.37 4.98 1.67
N GLY A 380 -14.37 5.37 0.90
CA GLY A 380 -13.39 6.35 1.34
C GLY A 380 -12.94 7.30 0.27
N ALA A 381 -12.34 8.39 0.72
CA ALA A 381 -11.69 9.40 -0.10
C ALA A 381 -10.41 9.85 0.59
N GLU A 382 -9.38 10.12 -0.20
CA GLU A 382 -8.09 10.57 0.29
C GLU A 382 -7.53 11.72 -0.56
N ALA A 383 -6.68 12.53 0.04
CA ALA A 383 -5.89 13.54 -0.64
C ALA A 383 -4.50 13.61 0.00
N GLU A 384 -3.48 13.76 -0.83
CA GLU A 384 -2.08 13.87 -0.42
C GLU A 384 -1.45 15.09 -1.05
N LEU A 385 -0.54 15.71 -0.33
CA LEU A 385 0.28 16.84 -0.77
C LEU A 385 1.74 16.54 -0.44
N PHE A 386 2.62 16.69 -1.41
CA PHE A 386 4.06 16.55 -1.26
C PHE A 386 4.75 17.84 -1.71
N GLN A 387 5.52 18.44 -0.81
CA GLN A 387 6.38 19.58 -1.07
C GLN A 387 7.82 19.10 -1.04
N CYS A 388 8.44 18.93 -2.21
CA CYS A 388 9.80 18.43 -2.34
C CYS A 388 10.77 19.58 -2.57
N SER A 389 11.88 19.59 -1.86
CA SER A 389 13.01 20.50 -2.09
C SER A 389 14.22 19.68 -2.51
N LEU A 390 14.63 19.85 -3.75
CA LEU A 390 15.83 19.33 -4.36
C LEU A 390 16.92 20.42 -4.39
N PRO A 391 18.20 20.11 -4.58
CA PRO A 391 19.28 21.11 -4.52
C PRO A 391 19.06 22.38 -5.34
N ASN A 392 18.37 22.27 -6.48
CA ASN A 392 18.17 23.39 -7.39
C ASN A 392 16.68 23.67 -7.72
N ARG A 393 15.75 23.03 -7.02
CA ARG A 393 14.33 23.10 -7.37
C ARG A 393 13.42 22.75 -6.21
N ASN A 394 12.31 23.48 -6.09
CA ASN A 394 11.17 23.13 -5.23
C ASN A 394 10.01 22.66 -6.12
N GLU A 395 9.33 21.60 -5.70
CA GLU A 395 8.23 20.97 -6.44
C GLU A 395 7.06 20.73 -5.50
N SER A 396 5.86 21.03 -5.99
CA SER A 396 4.60 20.73 -5.28
C SER A 396 3.84 19.69 -6.09
N ASN A 397 3.44 18.61 -5.44
CA ASN A 397 2.75 17.50 -6.04
C ASN A 397 1.57 17.12 -5.18
N PHE A 398 0.46 16.73 -5.77
CA PHE A 398 -0.71 16.30 -5.03
C PHE A 398 -1.37 15.11 -5.71
N SER A 399 -2.12 14.35 -4.93
CA SER A 399 -2.96 13.28 -5.43
C SER A 399 -4.30 13.27 -4.70
N PHE A 400 -5.29 12.67 -5.31
CA PHE A 400 -6.54 12.34 -4.66
C PHE A 400 -7.03 10.96 -5.10
N GLY A 401 -7.77 10.30 -4.22
CA GLY A 401 -8.29 8.98 -4.45
C GLY A 401 -9.70 8.79 -3.89
N LEU A 402 -10.45 7.94 -4.56
CA LEU A 402 -11.75 7.41 -4.09
C LEU A 402 -11.67 5.89 -4.13
N TYR A 403 -12.25 5.24 -3.13
CA TYR A 403 -12.27 3.79 -3.09
C TYR A 403 -13.53 3.22 -2.45
N LEU A 404 -13.90 2.03 -2.91
CA LEU A 404 -14.93 1.20 -2.31
C LEU A 404 -14.34 -0.19 -2.05
N ARG A 405 -14.27 -0.59 -0.79
CA ARG A 405 -13.92 -1.97 -0.39
C ARG A 405 -15.17 -2.74 0.00
N VAL A 406 -15.29 -3.96 -0.52
CA VAL A 406 -16.42 -4.85 -0.29
C VAL A 406 -15.86 -6.22 0.09
N SER A 407 -16.11 -6.68 1.34
CA SER A 407 -15.50 -7.91 1.86
C SER A 407 -16.54 -8.85 2.52
N PRO A 408 -17.58 -9.30 1.81
CA PRO A 408 -18.60 -10.21 2.35
C PRO A 408 -18.04 -11.62 2.56
N GLU A 409 -18.63 -12.32 3.52
CA GLU A 409 -18.35 -13.72 3.81
C GLU A 409 -19.67 -14.47 4.03
N PHE A 410 -19.77 -15.66 3.43
CA PHE A 410 -20.98 -16.47 3.44
C PHE A 410 -20.64 -17.90 3.87
N ILE A 411 -21.34 -18.42 4.88
CA ILE A 411 -21.22 -19.82 5.26
C ILE A 411 -22.01 -20.66 4.28
N ILE A 412 -21.32 -21.60 3.61
CA ILE A 412 -21.96 -22.58 2.71
C ILE A 412 -22.42 -23.80 3.51
N LYS A 413 -21.53 -24.33 4.35
CA LYS A 413 -21.79 -25.56 5.08
C LYS A 413 -20.99 -25.61 6.37
N ARG A 414 -21.61 -26.12 7.43
CA ARG A 414 -20.97 -26.48 8.69
C ARG A 414 -21.21 -27.96 8.95
N TRP A 415 -20.13 -28.69 9.14
CA TRP A 415 -20.21 -30.09 9.53
C TRP A 415 -20.23 -30.21 11.06
N LYS A 416 -20.94 -31.23 11.56
CA LYS A 416 -21.00 -31.57 12.98
C LYS A 416 -19.70 -32.18 13.47
#